data_0a856d84fbb0290647cc0aeb43fcd41b
#
_entry.id   0a856d84fbb0290647cc0aeb43fcd41b
#
_cell.length_a   1.000
_cell.length_b   1.000
_cell.length_c   1.000
_cell.angle_alpha   90.00
_cell.angle_beta   90.00
_cell.angle_gamma   90.00
#
_symmetry.space_group_name_H-M   'P 1'
#
loop_
_entity.id
_entity.type
_entity.pdbx_description
1 polymer ?
#
loop_
_entity_poly.entity_id
_entity_poly.type
_entity_poly.pdbx_seq_one_letter_code
_entity_poly.pdbx_strand_id
1 'polypeptide(L)'
;MEPDENHPSVQRILKFPRIQQRSPEWFSYRCKRVTASEVSTVLAQGKGARSLMDRKKSGGAPSFSTEYTRIGTENEDKVVDKYRERYPDVTVYHDLSIIPHEEHDFVAASLDACTSTGINVEIKTCFKDK
;
A
#
# COMPACT_ATOMS: atom_id res chain seq x y z
N MET A 1 0.67 -28.35 3.76
CA MET A 1 1.59 -27.39 3.15
C MET A 1 2.55 -26.89 4.20
N GLU A 2 3.82 -26.87 3.86
CA GLU A 2 4.82 -26.34 4.77
C GLU A 2 4.56 -24.87 5.03
N PRO A 3 4.74 -24.40 6.28
CA PRO A 3 4.48 -22.99 6.60
C PRO A 3 5.32 -22.01 5.79
N ASP A 4 6.46 -22.46 5.28
CA ASP A 4 7.38 -21.57 4.55
C ASP A 4 7.15 -21.56 3.05
N GLU A 5 6.18 -22.34 2.56
CA GLU A 5 5.90 -22.39 1.14
C GLU A 5 5.01 -21.25 0.71
N ASN A 6 5.57 -20.05 0.69
CA ASN A 6 4.87 -18.89 0.17
C ASN A 6 4.90 -18.89 -1.36
N HIS A 7 3.83 -18.39 -1.95
CA HIS A 7 3.80 -18.13 -3.38
C HIS A 7 4.98 -17.26 -3.78
N PRO A 8 5.60 -17.48 -4.97
CA PRO A 8 6.78 -16.70 -5.37
C PRO A 8 6.58 -15.19 -5.32
N SER A 9 5.40 -14.69 -5.65
CA SER A 9 5.13 -13.25 -5.58
C SER A 9 5.19 -12.74 -4.14
N VAL A 10 4.76 -13.56 -3.18
CA VAL A 10 4.82 -13.20 -1.76
C VAL A 10 6.27 -13.23 -1.28
N GLN A 11 7.04 -14.21 -1.73
CA GLN A 11 8.47 -14.26 -1.38
C GLN A 11 9.19 -13.00 -1.83
N ARG A 12 8.87 -12.52 -3.02
CA ARG A 12 9.45 -11.27 -3.52
C ARG A 12 9.06 -10.09 -2.65
N ILE A 13 7.79 -9.97 -2.30
CA ILE A 13 7.29 -8.87 -1.47
C ILE A 13 8.00 -8.84 -0.12
N LEU A 14 8.18 -10.00 0.51
CA LEU A 14 8.76 -10.08 1.83
C LEU A 14 10.27 -9.79 1.87
N LYS A 15 10.92 -9.78 0.70
CA LYS A 15 12.36 -9.46 0.62
C LYS A 15 12.64 -7.97 0.78
N PHE A 16 11.65 -7.10 0.52
CA PHE A 16 11.89 -5.67 0.60
C PHE A 16 11.90 -5.21 2.04
N PRO A 17 12.87 -4.36 2.42
CA PRO A 17 12.89 -3.79 3.75
C PRO A 17 11.64 -2.97 3.98
N ARG A 18 11.06 -3.13 5.15
CA ARG A 18 9.84 -2.40 5.48
C ARG A 18 10.15 -0.91 5.64
N ILE A 19 9.38 -0.08 4.93
CA ILE A 19 9.41 1.35 5.08
C ILE A 19 8.13 1.76 5.79
N GLN A 20 8.26 2.34 6.96
CA GLN A 20 7.10 2.73 7.75
C GLN A 20 6.30 3.79 7.02
N GLN A 21 4.97 3.58 6.90
CA GLN A 21 4.08 4.54 6.26
C GLN A 21 4.19 5.90 6.94
N ARG A 22 4.19 6.94 6.11
CA ARG A 22 4.25 8.34 6.52
C ARG A 22 5.56 8.75 7.18
N SER A 23 6.58 7.89 7.11
CA SER A 23 7.93 8.28 7.52
C SER A 23 8.57 9.14 6.43
N PRO A 24 9.62 9.90 6.75
CA PRO A 24 10.35 10.66 5.72
C PRO A 24 10.84 9.77 4.58
N GLU A 25 11.30 8.57 4.89
CA GLU A 25 11.76 7.61 3.89
C GLU A 25 10.64 7.18 2.96
N TRP A 26 9.43 7.01 3.51
CA TRP A 26 8.26 6.62 2.74
C TRP A 26 7.88 7.72 1.73
N PHE A 27 7.83 8.97 2.17
CA PHE A 27 7.53 10.09 1.29
C PHE A 27 8.61 10.25 0.23
N SER A 28 9.87 10.12 0.61
CA SER A 28 10.99 10.22 -0.32
C SER A 28 10.92 9.14 -1.39
N TYR A 29 10.60 7.91 -0.99
CA TYR A 29 10.46 6.80 -1.92
C TYR A 29 9.34 7.07 -2.93
N ARG A 30 8.20 7.56 -2.44
CA ARG A 30 7.04 7.84 -3.29
C ARG A 30 7.26 9.00 -4.25
N CYS A 31 8.04 10.00 -3.84
CA CYS A 31 8.32 11.17 -4.68
C CYS A 31 9.03 10.80 -5.97
N LYS A 32 9.80 9.74 -5.95
CA LYS A 32 10.59 9.29 -7.11
C LYS A 32 9.82 8.31 -7.99
N ARG A 33 8.58 8.00 -7.64
CA ARG A 33 7.80 6.96 -8.30
C ARG A 33 6.36 7.37 -8.48
N VAL A 34 5.68 6.66 -9.38
CA VAL A 34 4.22 6.75 -9.51
C VAL A 34 3.65 5.55 -8.77
N THR A 35 2.80 5.79 -7.78
CA THR A 35 2.19 4.70 -7.02
C THR A 35 0.87 4.29 -7.65
N ALA A 36 0.42 3.08 -7.31
CA ALA A 36 -0.80 2.52 -7.90
C ALA A 36 -2.01 3.45 -7.72
N SER A 37 -2.12 4.10 -6.58
CA SER A 37 -3.24 5.02 -6.32
C SER A 37 -3.17 6.31 -7.16
N GLU A 38 -2.03 6.59 -7.78
CA GLU A 38 -1.79 7.81 -8.54
C GLU A 38 -1.87 7.60 -10.06
N VAL A 39 -1.89 6.36 -10.51
CA VAL A 39 -1.77 6.03 -11.93
C VAL A 39 -2.86 6.69 -12.76
N SER A 40 -4.11 6.64 -12.30
CA SER A 40 -5.22 7.22 -13.06
C SER A 40 -5.07 8.74 -13.20
N THR A 41 -4.60 9.41 -12.15
CA THR A 41 -4.34 10.85 -12.18
C THR A 41 -3.27 11.20 -13.21
N VAL A 42 -2.19 10.42 -13.24
CA VAL A 42 -1.09 10.64 -14.18
C VAL A 42 -1.56 10.41 -15.62
N LEU A 43 -2.30 9.32 -15.85
CA LEU A 43 -2.77 9.00 -17.19
C LEU A 43 -3.77 10.00 -17.76
N ALA A 44 -4.52 10.67 -16.90
CA ALA A 44 -5.48 11.68 -17.32
C ALA A 44 -4.81 12.94 -17.87
N GLN A 45 -3.55 13.20 -17.52
CA GLN A 45 -2.75 14.32 -18.04
C GLN A 45 -3.39 15.69 -17.85
N GLY A 46 -4.18 15.85 -16.78
CA GLY A 46 -4.87 17.09 -16.48
C GLY A 46 -4.18 17.91 -15.38
N LYS A 47 -4.96 18.81 -14.79
CA LYS A 47 -4.45 19.65 -13.70
C LYS A 47 -4.01 18.82 -12.49
N GLY A 48 -4.71 17.72 -12.23
CA GLY A 48 -4.35 16.83 -11.14
C GLY A 48 -2.97 16.21 -11.31
N ALA A 49 -2.63 15.81 -12.54
CA ALA A 49 -1.32 15.25 -12.83
C ALA A 49 -0.23 16.29 -12.60
N ARG A 50 -0.47 17.54 -13.04
CA ARG A 50 0.48 18.63 -12.87
C ARG A 50 0.70 18.92 -11.39
N SER A 51 -0.38 19.02 -10.61
CA SER A 51 -0.29 19.27 -9.17
C SER A 51 0.46 18.13 -8.46
N LEU A 52 0.21 16.91 -8.86
CA LEU A 52 0.89 15.75 -8.30
C LEU A 52 2.39 15.82 -8.56
N MET A 53 2.78 16.11 -9.80
CA MET A 53 4.19 16.21 -10.17
C MET A 53 4.89 17.34 -9.41
N ASP A 54 4.21 18.48 -9.23
CA ASP A 54 4.78 19.59 -8.47
C ASP A 54 5.01 19.21 -7.01
N ARG A 55 4.07 18.51 -6.40
CA ARG A 55 4.25 18.01 -5.03
C ARG A 55 5.44 17.06 -4.93
N LYS A 56 5.60 16.17 -5.90
CA LYS A 56 6.69 15.21 -5.90
C LYS A 56 8.04 15.91 -6.06
N LYS A 57 8.11 16.92 -6.90
CA LYS A 57 9.33 17.70 -7.09
C LYS A 57 9.72 18.48 -5.83
N SER A 58 8.76 18.87 -5.03
CA SER A 58 9.03 19.60 -3.80
C SER A 58 9.25 18.70 -2.59
N GLY A 59 9.39 17.39 -2.81
CA GLY A 59 9.69 16.44 -1.75
C GLY A 59 8.50 15.72 -1.15
N GLY A 60 7.30 15.93 -1.71
CA GLY A 60 6.13 15.21 -1.26
C GLY A 60 5.71 15.58 0.16
N ALA A 61 5.44 16.86 0.41
CA ALA A 61 5.03 17.29 1.73
C ALA A 61 3.87 16.44 2.25
N PRO A 62 3.92 16.00 3.51
CA PRO A 62 2.86 15.18 4.07
C PRO A 62 1.55 15.94 4.12
N SER A 63 0.49 15.28 3.72
CA SER A 63 -0.85 15.82 3.85
C SER A 63 -1.27 15.76 5.33
N PHE A 64 -2.24 16.59 5.67
CA PHE A 64 -2.76 16.54 7.03
C PHE A 64 -3.40 15.18 7.30
N SER A 65 -3.15 14.64 8.50
CA SER A 65 -3.84 13.47 8.97
C SER A 65 -5.24 13.90 9.42
N THR A 66 -6.25 13.35 8.79
CA THR A 66 -7.64 13.62 9.17
C THR A 66 -8.12 12.56 10.14
N GLU A 67 -9.23 12.83 10.82
CA GLU A 67 -9.87 11.83 11.65
C GLU A 67 -10.27 10.60 10.83
N TYR A 68 -10.75 10.81 9.60
CA TYR A 68 -11.11 9.70 8.71
C TYR A 68 -9.88 8.83 8.40
N THR A 69 -8.74 9.45 8.18
CA THR A 69 -7.50 8.71 7.93
C THR A 69 -7.11 7.88 9.15
N ARG A 70 -7.24 8.47 10.34
CA ARG A 70 -6.91 7.77 11.59
C ARG A 70 -7.84 6.57 11.80
N ILE A 71 -9.15 6.77 11.61
CA ILE A 71 -10.14 5.70 11.76
C ILE A 71 -9.86 4.58 10.76
N GLY A 72 -9.53 4.92 9.51
CA GLY A 72 -9.20 3.94 8.50
C GLY A 72 -7.99 3.10 8.90
N THR A 73 -6.96 3.75 9.43
CA THR A 73 -5.75 3.06 9.87
C THR A 73 -6.03 2.11 11.04
N GLU A 74 -6.82 2.57 12.02
CA GLU A 74 -7.19 1.74 13.16
C GLU A 74 -8.04 0.54 12.75
N ASN A 75 -8.98 0.75 11.81
CA ASN A 75 -9.85 -0.32 11.34
C ASN A 75 -9.12 -1.35 10.51
N GLU A 76 -8.03 -0.96 9.86
CA GLU A 76 -7.27 -1.87 9.02
C GLU A 76 -6.78 -3.08 9.80
N ASP A 77 -6.21 -2.86 10.98
CA ASP A 77 -5.73 -3.96 11.83
C ASP A 77 -6.87 -4.89 12.23
N LYS A 78 -8.02 -4.30 12.57
CA LYS A 78 -9.19 -5.09 12.97
C LYS A 78 -9.71 -5.94 11.82
N VAL A 79 -9.71 -5.41 10.61
CA VAL A 79 -10.15 -6.14 9.42
C VAL A 79 -9.20 -7.28 9.11
N VAL A 80 -7.90 -7.04 9.23
CA VAL A 80 -6.91 -8.11 9.02
C VAL A 80 -7.12 -9.24 10.01
N ASP A 81 -7.38 -8.92 11.28
CA ASP A 81 -7.63 -9.95 12.28
C ASP A 81 -8.88 -10.76 11.96
N LYS A 82 -9.94 -10.11 11.49
CA LYS A 82 -11.15 -10.80 11.08
C LYS A 82 -10.93 -11.67 9.86
N TYR A 83 -10.11 -11.22 8.93
CA TYR A 83 -9.74 -12.01 7.76
C TYR A 83 -9.00 -13.27 8.18
N ARG A 84 -8.07 -13.15 9.13
CA ARG A 84 -7.33 -14.29 9.68
C ARG A 84 -8.26 -15.31 10.33
N GLU A 85 -9.25 -14.84 11.06
CA GLU A 85 -10.24 -15.73 11.68
C GLU A 85 -11.05 -16.47 10.63
N ARG A 86 -11.41 -15.79 9.53
CA ARG A 86 -12.20 -16.39 8.47
C ARG A 86 -11.43 -17.41 7.66
N TYR A 87 -10.13 -17.19 7.48
CA TYR A 87 -9.29 -18.04 6.65
C TYR A 87 -8.07 -18.52 7.44
N PRO A 88 -8.28 -19.41 8.43
CA PRO A 88 -7.19 -19.80 9.32
C PRO A 88 -6.12 -20.68 8.65
N ASP A 89 -6.41 -21.21 7.46
CA ASP A 89 -5.49 -22.10 6.75
C ASP A 89 -4.40 -21.35 5.99
N VAL A 90 -4.51 -20.03 5.86
CA VAL A 90 -3.50 -19.23 5.17
C VAL A 90 -2.85 -18.26 6.15
N THR A 91 -1.59 -17.95 5.88
CA THR A 91 -0.90 -16.90 6.63
C THR A 91 -1.21 -15.57 5.96
N VAL A 92 -1.61 -14.57 6.74
CA VAL A 92 -1.91 -13.23 6.24
C VAL A 92 -0.80 -12.30 6.69
N TYR A 93 -0.14 -11.67 5.72
CA TYR A 93 0.92 -10.71 5.98
C TYR A 93 0.36 -9.30 5.89
N HIS A 94 0.65 -8.51 6.90
CA HIS A 94 0.21 -7.12 7.02
C HIS A 94 1.43 -6.24 7.28
N ASP A 95 1.28 -4.94 7.18
CA ASP A 95 2.40 -4.01 7.37
C ASP A 95 3.53 -4.25 6.37
N LEU A 96 3.16 -4.37 5.12
CA LEU A 96 4.11 -4.65 4.05
C LEU A 96 4.80 -3.36 3.58
N SER A 97 5.95 -3.52 2.97
CA SER A 97 6.67 -2.40 2.39
C SER A 97 5.98 -1.92 1.12
N ILE A 98 6.34 -0.72 0.69
CA ILE A 98 5.98 -0.26 -0.65
C ILE A 98 6.91 -0.98 -1.63
N ILE A 99 6.34 -1.56 -2.69
CA ILE A 99 7.03 -2.50 -3.57
C ILE A 99 7.13 -1.91 -4.98
N PRO A 100 8.33 -1.85 -5.57
CA PRO A 100 8.45 -1.42 -6.96
C PRO A 100 8.04 -2.53 -7.92
N HIS A 101 7.60 -2.14 -9.11
CA HIS A 101 7.29 -3.09 -10.18
C HIS A 101 8.57 -3.81 -10.61
N GLU A 102 8.46 -5.07 -10.97
CA GLU A 102 9.62 -5.88 -11.34
C GLU A 102 10.38 -5.33 -12.54
N GLU A 103 9.65 -4.86 -13.54
CA GLU A 103 10.26 -4.38 -14.79
C GLU A 103 10.34 -2.86 -14.86
N HIS A 104 9.47 -2.16 -14.16
CA HIS A 104 9.35 -0.71 -14.23
C HIS A 104 9.42 -0.12 -12.82
N ASP A 105 10.61 0.05 -12.31
CA ASP A 105 10.81 0.46 -10.91
C ASP A 105 10.34 1.88 -10.59
N PHE A 106 9.97 2.65 -11.61
CA PHE A 106 9.36 3.96 -11.39
C PHE A 106 7.87 3.85 -11.00
N VAL A 107 7.30 2.64 -11.03
CA VAL A 107 5.94 2.36 -10.59
C VAL A 107 6.02 1.51 -9.34
N ALA A 108 5.24 1.86 -8.32
CA ALA A 108 5.27 1.13 -7.06
C ALA A 108 3.87 1.03 -6.47
N ALA A 109 3.69 0.12 -5.53
CA ALA A 109 2.42 -0.07 -4.85
C ALA A 109 2.63 -0.42 -3.39
N SER A 110 1.74 0.06 -2.54
CA SER A 110 1.66 -0.35 -1.14
C SER A 110 0.47 -1.29 -1.02
N LEU A 111 0.71 -2.49 -0.53
CA LEU A 111 -0.35 -3.47 -0.33
C LEU A 111 -0.89 -3.35 1.09
N ASP A 112 -2.20 -3.47 1.25
CA ASP A 112 -2.80 -3.49 2.59
C ASP A 112 -2.44 -4.80 3.29
N ALA A 113 -2.60 -5.92 2.59
CA ALA A 113 -2.22 -7.23 3.11
C ALA A 113 -2.11 -8.21 1.94
N CYS A 114 -1.46 -9.34 2.19
CA CYS A 114 -1.47 -10.44 1.23
C CYS A 114 -1.44 -11.76 1.96
N THR A 115 -1.86 -12.82 1.29
CA THR A 115 -1.86 -14.16 1.87
C THR A 115 -0.67 -14.95 1.37
N SER A 116 -0.31 -15.99 2.11
CA SER A 116 0.77 -16.91 1.72
C SER A 116 0.53 -17.57 0.36
N THR A 117 -0.73 -17.62 -0.07
CA THR A 117 -1.10 -18.23 -1.36
C THR A 117 -1.03 -17.23 -2.53
N GLY A 118 -0.66 -15.99 -2.27
CA GLY A 118 -0.49 -15.00 -3.33
C GLY A 118 -1.71 -14.14 -3.61
N ILE A 119 -2.67 -14.10 -2.69
CA ILE A 119 -3.87 -13.27 -2.85
C ILE A 119 -3.60 -11.90 -2.24
N ASN A 120 -3.83 -10.84 -3.02
CA ASN A 120 -3.76 -9.47 -2.54
C ASN A 120 -5.07 -9.12 -1.84
N VAL A 121 -4.97 -8.58 -0.64
CA VAL A 121 -6.14 -8.16 0.15
C VAL A 121 -6.15 -6.64 0.24
N GLU A 122 -7.15 -6.04 -0.36
CA GLU A 122 -7.36 -4.59 -0.31
C GLU A 122 -8.42 -4.28 0.73
N ILE A 123 -8.11 -3.33 1.62
CA ILE A 123 -9.00 -2.97 2.73
C ILE A 123 -9.56 -1.57 2.50
N LYS A 124 -10.87 -1.47 2.53
CA LYS A 124 -11.56 -0.18 2.37
C LYS A 124 -12.44 0.07 3.58
N THR A 125 -12.34 1.27 4.13
CA THR A 125 -13.23 1.71 5.20
C THR A 125 -14.33 2.56 4.58
N CYS A 126 -15.57 2.15 4.77
CA CYS A 126 -16.73 2.89 4.27
C CYS A 126 -17.29 3.75 5.38
N PHE A 127 -17.43 5.03 5.11
CA PHE A 127 -18.07 5.97 6.04
C PHE A 127 -19.47 6.20 5.53
N LYS A 128 -20.45 5.79 6.34
CA LYS A 128 -21.84 5.96 5.95
C LYS A 128 -22.20 7.41 5.96
N ASP A 129 -22.82 7.83 4.90
CA ASP A 129 -23.34 9.19 4.84
C ASP A 129 -24.74 9.25 5.36
N LYS A 130 -25.27 8.27 5.56
CA LYS A 130 -26.54 8.19 6.07
C LYS A 130 -27.64 8.80 5.53
#